data_c8c5efe156f4a6d8d03a07d07b1ae594
#
_entry.id   c8c5efe156f4a6d8d03a07d07b1ae594
#
_cell.length_a   1.000
_cell.length_b   1.000
_cell.length_c   1.000
_cell.angle_alpha   90.00
_cell.angle_beta   90.00
_cell.angle_gamma   90.00
#
_symmetry.space_group_name_H-M   'P 1'
#
loop_
_entity.id
_entity.type
_entity.pdbx_description
1 polymer ?
#
loop_
_entity_poly.entity_id
_entity_poly.type
_entity_poly.pdbx_seq_one_letter_code
_entity_poly.pdbx_strand_id
1 'polypeptide(L)'
;DEHKGIIVDMLPRERTLCRKKNGTVADKQAIASYVDKAFIVQSLDDNFNVRRAERFMVQMQEENINPVLVFNKADLGFDKQKVEEQIRHIARQIPVFFTSIHQPQTILQLRESISAGETVVFVGSSGVGKSSLVNALCEKSVLLTSDISLSTGKGRHTSTRREMVLMDGS
;
A
#
# COMPACT_ATOMS: atom_id res chain seq x y z
N ASP A 1 10.49 31.17 -22.64
CA ASP A 1 9.42 31.67 -21.75
C ASP A 1 9.15 30.63 -20.71
N GLU A 2 9.56 30.91 -19.46
CA GLU A 2 9.17 30.11 -18.31
C GLU A 2 7.67 30.22 -18.12
N HIS A 3 6.95 29.13 -18.26
CA HIS A 3 5.53 29.06 -17.92
C HIS A 3 5.34 29.22 -16.41
N LYS A 4 5.07 30.45 -15.97
CA LYS A 4 4.73 30.72 -14.57
C LYS A 4 3.25 30.47 -14.37
N GLY A 5 2.90 29.48 -13.55
CA GLY A 5 1.55 29.25 -13.09
C GLY A 5 1.27 30.03 -11.82
N ILE A 6 0.04 30.54 -11.68
CA ILE A 6 -0.45 31.20 -10.45
C ILE A 6 -1.44 30.24 -9.81
N ILE A 7 -1.21 29.88 -8.54
CA ILE A 7 -2.19 29.14 -7.75
C ILE A 7 -3.31 30.10 -7.37
N VAL A 8 -4.51 29.88 -7.87
CA VAL A 8 -5.67 30.75 -7.65
C VAL A 8 -6.45 30.28 -6.43
N ASP A 9 -6.57 28.97 -6.23
CA ASP A 9 -7.30 28.38 -5.12
C ASP A 9 -6.80 26.96 -4.82
N MET A 10 -7.21 26.41 -3.69
CA MET A 10 -6.84 25.07 -3.25
C MET A 10 -8.10 24.32 -2.82
N LEU A 11 -8.35 23.17 -3.43
CA LEU A 11 -9.49 22.32 -3.09
C LEU A 11 -9.40 21.83 -1.63
N PRO A 12 -10.53 21.71 -0.92
CA PRO A 12 -10.57 21.10 0.40
C PRO A 12 -10.01 19.68 0.34
N ARG A 13 -9.23 19.30 1.34
CA ARG A 13 -8.66 17.94 1.40
C ARG A 13 -9.64 16.99 2.06
N GLU A 14 -9.97 15.91 1.36
CA GLU A 14 -10.82 14.84 1.85
C GLU A 14 -10.07 13.50 1.81
N ARG A 15 -10.48 12.54 2.66
CA ARG A 15 -9.87 11.20 2.74
C ARG A 15 -8.35 11.26 2.60
N THR A 16 -7.73 11.97 3.55
CA THR A 16 -6.32 12.35 3.45
C THR A 16 -5.47 11.43 4.32
N LEU A 17 -4.65 10.60 3.67
CA LEU A 17 -3.63 9.84 4.37
C LEU A 17 -2.56 10.80 4.92
N CYS A 18 -2.38 10.80 6.25
CA CYS A 18 -1.43 11.64 6.96
C CYS A 18 -0.33 10.82 7.63
N ARG A 19 0.84 11.43 7.78
CA ARG A 19 1.95 10.93 8.61
C ARG A 19 2.18 11.90 9.76
N LYS A 20 2.36 11.38 10.98
CA LYS A 20 2.83 12.19 12.13
C LYS A 20 4.27 12.64 11.86
N LYS A 21 4.55 13.92 11.98
CA LYS A 21 5.92 14.44 12.01
C LYS A 21 6.57 14.07 13.35
N ASN A 22 7.84 13.65 13.31
CA ASN A 22 8.60 13.42 14.54
C ASN A 22 8.79 14.74 15.26
N GLY A 23 8.29 14.88 16.48
CA GLY A 23 8.64 15.97 17.40
C GLY A 23 7.50 16.84 17.93
N THR A 24 6.33 16.89 17.31
CA THR A 24 5.19 17.65 17.84
C THR A 24 3.87 16.93 17.59
N VAL A 25 2.99 16.95 18.59
CA VAL A 25 1.68 16.26 18.55
C VAL A 25 0.73 16.86 17.50
N ALA A 26 1.03 18.06 16.99
CA ALA A 26 0.12 18.85 16.14
C ALA A 26 0.38 18.79 14.62
N ASP A 27 1.56 18.38 14.17
CA ASP A 27 1.90 18.44 12.75
C ASP A 27 1.66 17.11 12.01
N LYS A 28 0.47 16.95 11.49
CA LYS A 28 0.17 15.90 10.50
C LYS A 28 0.63 16.35 9.10
N GLN A 29 1.53 15.61 8.48
CA GLN A 29 1.92 15.84 7.08
C GLN A 29 1.03 15.02 6.16
N ALA A 30 0.28 15.66 5.28
CA ALA A 30 -0.49 14.99 4.26
C ALA A 30 0.43 14.24 3.28
N ILE A 31 0.12 12.98 3.02
CA ILE A 31 0.82 12.10 2.07
C ILE A 31 0.08 12.08 0.74
N ALA A 32 -1.22 11.81 0.77
CA ALA A 32 -2.11 11.77 -0.37
C ALA A 32 -3.50 12.20 0.08
N SER A 33 -4.26 12.86 -0.79
CA SER A 33 -5.65 13.25 -0.55
C SER A 33 -6.55 12.61 -1.60
N TYR A 34 -7.85 12.57 -1.33
CA TYR A 34 -8.86 11.91 -2.18
C TYR A 34 -8.59 10.41 -2.37
N VAL A 35 -8.05 9.78 -1.32
CA VAL A 35 -7.78 8.33 -1.32
C VAL A 35 -9.07 7.57 -1.06
N ASP A 36 -9.46 6.70 -1.98
CA ASP A 36 -10.65 5.87 -1.84
C ASP A 36 -10.36 4.58 -1.10
N LYS A 37 -9.18 3.98 -1.37
CA LYS A 37 -8.80 2.67 -0.87
C LYS A 37 -7.34 2.61 -0.48
N ALA A 38 -7.03 1.94 0.63
CA ALA A 38 -5.65 1.72 1.07
C ALA A 38 -5.33 0.23 1.11
N PHE A 39 -4.38 -0.21 0.29
CA PHE A 39 -3.83 -1.55 0.34
C PHE A 39 -2.74 -1.62 1.42
N ILE A 40 -3.08 -2.26 2.54
CA ILE A 40 -2.18 -2.51 3.66
C ILE A 40 -1.37 -3.76 3.34
N VAL A 41 -0.16 -3.57 2.82
CA VAL A 41 0.68 -4.67 2.33
C VAL A 41 1.56 -5.22 3.46
N GLN A 42 1.45 -6.52 3.66
CA GLN A 42 2.32 -7.33 4.53
C GLN A 42 2.97 -8.41 3.66
N SER A 43 4.20 -8.82 3.96
CA SER A 43 4.79 -10.02 3.36
C SER A 43 4.60 -11.22 4.27
N LEU A 44 4.41 -12.39 3.66
CA LEU A 44 4.27 -13.68 4.37
C LEU A 44 5.63 -14.32 4.67
N ASP A 45 6.60 -13.49 5.00
CA ASP A 45 7.93 -13.85 5.48
C ASP A 45 8.09 -13.42 6.96
N ASP A 46 9.31 -13.41 7.47
CA ASP A 46 9.64 -12.99 8.84
C ASP A 46 9.16 -11.57 9.21
N ASN A 47 8.71 -10.78 8.22
CA ASN A 47 8.15 -9.45 8.44
C ASN A 47 6.64 -9.45 8.72
N PHE A 48 5.98 -10.61 8.74
CA PHE A 48 4.57 -10.70 9.05
C PHE A 48 4.26 -10.22 10.47
N ASN A 49 3.36 -9.24 10.61
CA ASN A 49 2.99 -8.67 11.90
C ASN A 49 1.55 -8.15 11.91
N VAL A 50 0.67 -8.91 12.53
CA VAL A 50 -0.78 -8.60 12.62
C VAL A 50 -1.03 -7.25 13.29
N ARG A 51 -0.36 -6.93 14.40
CA ARG A 51 -0.53 -5.65 15.11
C ARG A 51 -0.17 -4.44 14.26
N ARG A 52 0.73 -4.62 13.29
CA ARG A 52 1.07 -3.56 12.34
C ARG A 52 -0.06 -3.36 11.34
N ALA A 53 -0.68 -4.43 10.86
CA ALA A 53 -1.85 -4.36 9.99
C ALA A 53 -3.02 -3.67 10.69
N GLU A 54 -3.30 -4.04 11.94
CA GLU A 54 -4.34 -3.41 12.77
C GLU A 54 -4.14 -1.90 12.93
N ARG A 55 -2.91 -1.46 13.21
CA ARG A 55 -2.61 -0.01 13.33
C ARG A 55 -2.87 0.74 12.04
N PHE A 56 -2.49 0.17 10.89
CA PHE A 56 -2.80 0.79 9.61
C PHE A 56 -4.31 0.80 9.34
N MET A 57 -5.02 -0.29 9.67
CA MET A 57 -6.46 -0.37 9.51
C MET A 57 -7.18 0.74 10.30
N VAL A 58 -6.87 0.88 11.58
CA VAL A 58 -7.44 1.95 12.42
C VAL A 58 -7.14 3.33 11.85
N GLN A 59 -5.90 3.57 11.43
CA GLN A 59 -5.54 4.85 10.83
C GLN A 59 -6.34 5.14 9.55
N MET A 60 -6.56 4.14 8.67
CA MET A 60 -7.35 4.32 7.46
C MET A 60 -8.81 4.62 7.79
N GLN A 61 -9.38 3.92 8.77
CA GLN A 61 -10.75 4.15 9.21
C GLN A 61 -10.94 5.56 9.80
N GLU A 62 -9.99 6.05 10.60
CA GLU A 62 -10.01 7.43 11.13
C GLU A 62 -10.00 8.50 10.03
N GLU A 63 -9.37 8.22 8.90
CA GLU A 63 -9.27 9.15 7.76
C GLU A 63 -10.37 8.88 6.69
N ASN A 64 -11.35 8.01 6.98
CA ASN A 64 -12.45 7.60 6.07
C ASN A 64 -11.93 6.97 4.76
N ILE A 65 -10.81 6.26 4.81
CA ILE A 65 -10.22 5.52 3.70
C ILE A 65 -10.55 4.03 3.87
N ASN A 66 -11.04 3.37 2.81
CA ASN A 66 -11.39 1.96 2.85
C ASN A 66 -10.13 1.07 2.92
N PRO A 67 -9.89 0.36 4.04
CA PRO A 67 -8.72 -0.50 4.16
C PRO A 67 -8.95 -1.84 3.46
N VAL A 68 -7.91 -2.35 2.81
CA VAL A 68 -7.82 -3.69 2.22
C VAL A 68 -6.50 -4.32 2.66
N LEU A 69 -6.53 -5.54 3.17
CA LEU A 69 -5.33 -6.23 3.61
C LEU A 69 -4.76 -7.09 2.48
N VAL A 70 -3.49 -6.89 2.16
CA VAL A 70 -2.80 -7.61 1.08
C VAL A 70 -1.60 -8.36 1.65
N PHE A 71 -1.66 -9.68 1.62
CA PHE A 71 -0.56 -10.56 1.96
C PHE A 71 0.23 -10.92 0.71
N ASN A 72 1.36 -10.27 0.53
CA ASN A 72 2.25 -10.47 -0.61
C ASN A 72 3.28 -11.58 -0.34
N LYS A 73 3.93 -12.07 -1.41
CA LYS A 73 4.89 -13.17 -1.41
C LYS A 73 4.26 -14.49 -0.96
N ALA A 74 3.01 -14.73 -1.35
CA ALA A 74 2.28 -15.95 -1.01
C ALA A 74 2.86 -17.23 -1.64
N ASP A 75 3.83 -17.07 -2.57
CA ASP A 75 4.60 -18.15 -3.19
C ASP A 75 5.70 -18.73 -2.29
N LEU A 76 6.14 -18.01 -1.25
CA LEU A 76 7.28 -18.42 -0.42
C LEU A 76 6.96 -19.57 0.56
N GLY A 77 5.75 -20.10 0.52
CA GLY A 77 5.32 -21.17 1.43
C GLY A 77 5.09 -20.67 2.86
N PHE A 78 3.84 -20.61 3.25
CA PHE A 78 3.43 -20.19 4.59
C PHE A 78 2.30 -21.10 5.09
N ASP A 79 2.15 -21.18 6.40
CA ASP A 79 1.01 -21.87 7.02
C ASP A 79 -0.25 -21.00 6.89
N LYS A 80 -1.01 -21.26 5.84
CA LYS A 80 -2.23 -20.52 5.52
C LYS A 80 -3.24 -20.55 6.66
N GLN A 81 -3.44 -21.70 7.30
CA GLN A 81 -4.41 -21.85 8.39
C GLN A 81 -4.02 -20.98 9.58
N LYS A 82 -2.74 -21.00 9.96
CA LYS A 82 -2.21 -20.17 11.03
C LYS A 82 -2.35 -18.68 10.76
N VAL A 83 -2.08 -18.24 9.53
CA VAL A 83 -2.26 -16.83 9.15
C VAL A 83 -3.73 -16.45 9.17
N GLU A 84 -4.62 -17.23 8.57
CA GLU A 84 -6.07 -16.99 8.57
C GLU A 84 -6.65 -16.94 9.99
N GLU A 85 -6.16 -17.78 10.89
CA GLU A 85 -6.58 -17.76 12.29
C GLU A 85 -6.16 -16.47 13.00
N GLN A 86 -4.91 -16.04 12.79
CA GLN A 86 -4.38 -14.81 13.38
C GLN A 86 -5.10 -13.54 12.89
N ILE A 87 -5.57 -13.52 11.63
CA ILE A 87 -6.23 -12.36 11.05
C ILE A 87 -7.77 -12.47 11.06
N ARG A 88 -8.34 -13.54 11.58
CA ARG A 88 -9.78 -13.84 11.52
C ARG A 88 -10.66 -12.66 11.93
N HIS A 89 -10.27 -11.93 12.96
CA HIS A 89 -10.99 -10.76 13.46
C HIS A 89 -10.91 -9.58 12.50
N ILE A 90 -9.78 -9.40 11.79
CA ILE A 90 -9.59 -8.36 10.77
C ILE A 90 -10.36 -8.75 9.50
N ALA A 91 -10.22 -9.99 9.04
CA ALA A 91 -10.81 -10.49 7.81
C ALA A 91 -12.36 -10.47 7.80
N ARG A 92 -12.99 -10.35 8.97
CA ARG A 92 -14.43 -10.14 9.08
C ARG A 92 -14.89 -8.70 8.80
N GLN A 93 -13.96 -7.75 8.81
CA GLN A 93 -14.23 -6.33 8.72
C GLN A 93 -13.79 -5.73 7.39
N ILE A 94 -12.75 -6.28 6.78
CA ILE A 94 -12.13 -5.75 5.55
C ILE A 94 -11.78 -6.87 4.56
N PRO A 95 -11.73 -6.58 3.24
CA PRO A 95 -11.27 -7.52 2.23
C PRO A 95 -9.82 -7.94 2.49
N VAL A 96 -9.52 -9.22 2.19
CA VAL A 96 -8.16 -9.81 2.32
C VAL A 96 -7.78 -10.49 1.03
N PHE A 97 -6.58 -10.17 0.52
CA PHE A 97 -5.98 -10.79 -0.65
C PHE A 97 -4.64 -11.44 -0.32
N PHE A 98 -4.40 -12.61 -0.90
CA PHE A 98 -3.09 -13.26 -0.90
C PHE A 98 -2.52 -13.12 -2.30
N THR A 99 -1.36 -12.49 -2.44
CA THR A 99 -0.78 -12.13 -3.75
C THR A 99 0.66 -12.59 -3.88
N SER A 100 1.05 -12.88 -5.13
CA SER A 100 2.44 -13.04 -5.53
C SER A 100 2.62 -12.54 -6.96
N ILE A 101 3.68 -11.79 -7.22
CA ILE A 101 4.07 -11.38 -8.58
C ILE A 101 4.44 -12.59 -9.47
N HIS A 102 4.72 -13.75 -8.87
CA HIS A 102 4.96 -15.02 -9.57
C HIS A 102 3.69 -15.81 -9.87
N GLN A 103 2.53 -15.31 -9.41
CA GLN A 103 1.21 -15.91 -9.60
C GLN A 103 0.24 -14.87 -10.21
N PRO A 104 0.25 -14.66 -11.55
CA PRO A 104 -0.49 -13.60 -12.23
C PRO A 104 -1.97 -13.52 -11.87
N GLN A 105 -2.61 -14.68 -11.64
CA GLN A 105 -4.01 -14.76 -11.27
C GLN A 105 -4.34 -14.00 -9.97
N THR A 106 -3.42 -14.00 -9.01
CA THR A 106 -3.59 -13.29 -7.73
C THR A 106 -3.48 -11.78 -7.91
N ILE A 107 -2.66 -11.34 -8.87
CA ILE A 107 -2.55 -9.92 -9.24
C ILE A 107 -3.80 -9.45 -9.97
N LEU A 108 -4.35 -10.29 -10.86
CA LEU A 108 -5.60 -9.99 -11.57
C LEU A 108 -6.75 -9.79 -10.57
N GLN A 109 -6.92 -10.69 -9.60
CA GLN A 109 -7.94 -10.54 -8.54
C GLN A 109 -7.78 -9.23 -7.75
N LEU A 110 -6.54 -8.85 -7.44
CA LEU A 110 -6.27 -7.58 -6.76
C LEU A 110 -6.62 -6.38 -7.67
N ARG A 111 -6.31 -6.46 -8.96
CA ARG A 111 -6.65 -5.43 -9.96
C ARG A 111 -8.16 -5.26 -10.10
N GLU A 112 -8.91 -6.35 -10.20
CA GLU A 112 -10.38 -6.34 -10.30
C GLU A 112 -11.06 -5.73 -9.06
N SER A 113 -10.37 -5.66 -7.92
CA SER A 113 -10.86 -4.98 -6.72
C SER A 113 -10.76 -3.46 -6.79
N ILE A 114 -10.12 -2.90 -7.82
CA ILE A 114 -9.96 -1.45 -8.05
C ILE A 114 -10.97 -1.04 -9.11
N SER A 115 -11.87 -0.13 -8.78
CA SER A 115 -12.85 0.40 -9.70
C SER A 115 -12.27 1.55 -10.53
N ALA A 116 -12.85 1.80 -11.69
CA ALA A 116 -12.47 2.95 -12.52
C ALA A 116 -12.62 4.28 -11.74
N GLY A 117 -11.60 5.13 -11.83
CA GLY A 117 -11.56 6.40 -11.13
C GLY A 117 -11.20 6.34 -9.65
N GLU A 118 -11.00 5.15 -9.06
CA GLU A 118 -10.54 5.04 -7.67
C GLU A 118 -9.06 5.43 -7.51
N THR A 119 -8.78 6.20 -6.48
CA THR A 119 -7.41 6.49 -6.02
C THR A 119 -7.02 5.49 -4.93
N VAL A 120 -6.01 4.69 -5.21
CA VAL A 120 -5.51 3.64 -4.29
C VAL A 120 -4.12 4.00 -3.79
N VAL A 121 -3.88 3.82 -2.48
CA VAL A 121 -2.56 3.97 -1.88
C VAL A 121 -2.04 2.64 -1.32
N PHE A 122 -0.74 2.39 -1.49
CA PHE A 122 -0.07 1.23 -0.93
C PHE A 122 0.71 1.63 0.32
N VAL A 123 0.35 1.05 1.46
CA VAL A 123 1.02 1.27 2.75
C VAL A 123 1.59 -0.04 3.30
N GLY A 124 2.66 0.04 4.08
CA GLY A 124 3.33 -1.13 4.64
C GLY A 124 4.81 -0.91 4.82
N SER A 125 5.50 -1.86 5.44
CA SER A 125 6.93 -1.82 5.73
C SER A 125 7.79 -1.76 4.47
N SER A 126 9.05 -1.42 4.62
CA SER A 126 10.06 -1.62 3.56
C SER A 126 10.23 -3.11 3.27
N GLY A 127 10.45 -3.46 2.00
CA GLY A 127 10.73 -4.85 1.59
C GLY A 127 9.50 -5.77 1.45
N VAL A 128 8.27 -5.34 1.78
CA VAL A 128 7.06 -6.16 1.62
C VAL A 128 6.60 -6.30 0.16
N GLY A 129 7.24 -5.61 -0.80
CA GLY A 129 6.96 -5.73 -2.22
C GLY A 129 5.94 -4.74 -2.78
N LYS A 130 5.71 -3.58 -2.14
CA LYS A 130 4.76 -2.57 -2.65
C LYS A 130 5.05 -2.13 -4.08
N SER A 131 6.31 -1.74 -4.38
CA SER A 131 6.70 -1.30 -5.73
C SER A 131 6.52 -2.41 -6.76
N SER A 132 6.85 -3.66 -6.40
CA SER A 132 6.65 -4.83 -7.28
C SER A 132 5.18 -5.08 -7.57
N LEU A 133 4.30 -4.93 -6.56
CA LEU A 133 2.85 -5.06 -6.74
C LEU A 133 2.31 -3.95 -7.65
N VAL A 134 2.73 -2.69 -7.45
CA VAL A 134 2.31 -1.58 -8.33
C VAL A 134 2.74 -1.82 -9.77
N ASN A 135 4.00 -2.24 -9.99
CA ASN A 135 4.49 -2.57 -11.33
C ASN A 135 3.70 -3.71 -11.97
N ALA A 136 3.38 -4.75 -11.20
CA ALA A 136 2.58 -5.89 -11.69
C ALA A 136 1.14 -5.48 -12.05
N LEU A 137 0.50 -4.61 -11.25
CA LEU A 137 -0.84 -4.09 -11.51
C LEU A 137 -0.87 -3.18 -12.75
N CYS A 138 0.17 -2.39 -12.97
CA CYS A 138 0.30 -1.50 -14.13
C CYS A 138 0.82 -2.22 -15.38
N GLU A 139 1.21 -3.49 -15.27
CA GLU A 139 1.85 -4.27 -16.35
C GLU A 139 3.08 -3.56 -16.97
N LYS A 140 3.70 -2.68 -16.20
CA LYS A 140 4.82 -1.83 -16.61
C LYS A 140 5.79 -1.65 -15.45
N SER A 141 7.07 -1.48 -15.75
CA SER A 141 8.08 -1.10 -14.75
C SER A 141 8.03 0.42 -14.52
N VAL A 142 7.03 0.89 -13.77
CA VAL A 142 6.84 2.32 -13.46
C VAL A 142 7.58 2.77 -12.21
N LEU A 143 7.84 1.85 -11.28
CA LEU A 143 8.56 2.12 -10.04
C LEU A 143 9.86 1.32 -9.98
N LEU A 144 10.92 1.93 -9.43
CA LEU A 144 12.17 1.23 -9.16
C LEU A 144 11.97 0.17 -8.08
N THR A 145 12.35 -1.06 -8.38
CA THR A 145 12.42 -2.17 -7.43
C THR A 145 13.88 -2.46 -7.13
N SER A 146 14.23 -2.68 -5.86
CA SER A 146 15.57 -3.17 -5.49
C SER A 146 15.47 -4.59 -4.98
N ASP A 147 16.43 -5.42 -5.36
CA ASP A 147 16.63 -6.72 -4.75
C ASP A 147 16.94 -6.54 -3.26
N ILE A 148 16.38 -7.41 -2.43
CA ILE A 148 16.69 -7.44 -0.99
C ILE A 148 18.15 -7.80 -0.85
N SER A 149 18.98 -6.88 -0.34
CA SER A 149 20.39 -7.18 -0.09
C SER A 149 20.48 -8.27 1.00
N LEU A 150 20.95 -9.43 0.64
CA LEU A 150 21.14 -10.59 1.53
C LEU A 150 22.09 -10.32 2.70
N SER A 151 22.81 -9.20 2.71
CA SER A 151 23.88 -8.94 3.68
C SER A 151 23.48 -8.19 4.95
N THR A 152 22.30 -7.54 5.01
CA THR A 152 21.94 -6.72 6.19
C THR A 152 20.50 -6.84 6.67
N GLY A 153 19.63 -7.57 5.99
CA GLY A 153 18.21 -7.69 6.37
C GLY A 153 17.42 -6.35 6.36
N LYS A 154 18.09 -5.24 6.10
CA LYS A 154 17.49 -3.91 5.98
C LYS A 154 17.56 -3.49 4.53
N GLY A 155 16.44 -3.59 3.82
CA GLY A 155 16.32 -3.06 2.48
C GLY A 155 16.74 -1.59 2.46
N ARG A 156 17.69 -1.25 1.60
CA ARG A 156 18.07 0.14 1.34
C ARG A 156 16.80 0.84 0.88
N HIS A 157 16.39 1.91 1.56
CA HIS A 157 15.18 2.67 1.24
C HIS A 157 15.21 3.13 -0.20
N THR A 158 14.57 2.41 -1.10
CA THR A 158 14.54 2.72 -2.52
C THR A 158 13.41 3.69 -2.85
N SER A 159 12.34 3.72 -2.06
CA SER A 159 11.20 4.61 -2.27
C SER A 159 11.09 5.65 -1.15
N THR A 160 11.90 6.70 -1.24
CA THR A 160 11.75 7.93 -0.43
C THR A 160 10.83 8.94 -1.12
N ARG A 161 10.48 8.71 -2.38
CA ARG A 161 9.61 9.58 -3.17
C ARG A 161 8.16 9.07 -3.16
N ARG A 162 7.23 9.99 -3.27
CA ARG A 162 5.81 9.73 -3.51
C ARG A 162 5.58 9.91 -4.99
N GLU A 163 5.05 8.91 -5.63
CA GLU A 163 4.80 8.92 -7.06
C GLU A 163 3.34 8.54 -7.30
N MET A 164 2.67 9.25 -8.16
CA MET A 164 1.33 8.93 -8.65
C MET A 164 1.49 8.21 -9.97
N VAL A 165 0.86 7.07 -10.09
CA VAL A 165 0.89 6.24 -11.29
C VAL A 165 -0.54 6.07 -11.77
N LEU A 166 -0.78 6.34 -13.06
CA LEU A 166 -2.05 6.05 -13.71
C LEU A 166 -2.04 4.61 -14.22
N MET A 167 -3.08 3.88 -13.88
CA MET A 167 -3.31 2.52 -14.36
C MET A 167 -4.13 2.57 -15.65
N ASP A 168 -3.65 1.93 -16.73
CA ASP A 168 -4.39 1.86 -17.98
C ASP A 168 -5.65 1.00 -17.80
N GLY A 169 -6.79 1.47 -18.30
CA GLY A 169 -8.06 0.72 -18.29
C GLY A 169 -8.86 0.78 -16.99
N SER A 170 -8.57 1.74 -16.12
CA SER A 170 -9.37 2.06 -14.93
C SER A 170 -10.23 3.31 -15.16
#